data_86b25ecfd7ba93caee51186e90227ddf
#
_entry.id   86b25ecfd7ba93caee51186e90227ddf
#
_cell.length_a   1.000
_cell.length_b   1.000
_cell.length_c   1.000
_cell.angle_alpha   90.00
_cell.angle_beta   90.00
_cell.angle_gamma   90.00
#
_symmetry.space_group_name_H-M   'P 1'
#
loop_
_entity.id
_entity.type
_entity.pdbx_description
1 polymer ?
#
loop_
_entity_poly.entity_id
_entity_poly.type
_entity_poly.pdbx_seq_one_letter_code
_entity_poly.pdbx_strand_id
1 'polypeptide(L)'
;MFKPTKYKLVNVGTGRVFEDEGWTIADPEATSPSLVRAVYENTKFTPREDLKGLYRYAEWLPIVRTLRHSHAPVTYKSKGLASVLGMENLYITFSGYCPRIGARMETCSFKETEAYSVCARLPKKNKRILVVQSAGNTARAFAKVCSDNNIPIVICVPLDNFSDLWFKKKLSSCVKIIATPSGTDYFDAITLGDKLCKD
;
A
#
# COMPACT_ATOMS: atom_id res chain seq x y z
N MET A 1 3.93 2.50 23.09
CA MET A 1 4.64 1.72 22.02
C MET A 1 3.58 0.99 21.20
N PHE A 2 3.66 0.99 19.87
CA PHE A 2 2.72 0.25 19.04
C PHE A 2 2.82 -1.27 19.33
N LYS A 3 1.66 -1.90 19.56
CA LYS A 3 1.55 -3.34 19.77
C LYS A 3 0.96 -3.96 18.49
N PRO A 4 1.67 -4.83 17.79
CA PRO A 4 1.16 -5.50 16.60
C PRO A 4 -0.12 -6.30 16.90
N THR A 5 -1.00 -6.35 15.91
CA THR A 5 -2.19 -7.20 15.96
C THR A 5 -1.78 -8.66 15.75
N LYS A 6 -2.42 -9.56 16.46
CA LYS A 6 -2.23 -10.99 16.28
C LYS A 6 -3.16 -11.48 15.17
N TYR A 7 -2.60 -12.20 14.23
CA TYR A 7 -3.30 -12.80 13.11
C TYR A 7 -2.58 -14.06 12.62
N LYS A 8 -3.28 -14.86 11.84
CA LYS A 8 -2.69 -15.95 11.05
C LYS A 8 -3.00 -15.72 9.58
N LEU A 9 -2.24 -16.35 8.70
CA LEU A 9 -2.50 -16.38 7.28
C LEU A 9 -3.31 -17.63 6.93
N VAL A 10 -4.25 -17.49 5.99
CA VAL A 10 -5.08 -18.57 5.49
C VAL A 10 -5.03 -18.58 3.98
N ASN A 11 -4.64 -19.72 3.41
CA ASN A 11 -4.80 -20.00 1.99
C ASN A 11 -6.30 -20.22 1.70
N VAL A 12 -6.88 -19.35 0.89
CA VAL A 12 -8.34 -19.38 0.64
C VAL A 12 -8.77 -20.60 -0.16
N GLY A 13 -7.91 -21.12 -1.04
CA GLY A 13 -8.23 -22.30 -1.87
C GLY A 13 -8.19 -23.61 -1.11
N THR A 14 -7.25 -23.77 -0.16
CA THR A 14 -7.03 -25.02 0.57
C THR A 14 -7.54 -24.99 2.01
N GLY A 15 -7.79 -23.81 2.58
CA GLY A 15 -8.10 -23.63 3.99
C GLY A 15 -6.88 -23.76 4.93
N ARG A 16 -5.67 -23.97 4.40
CA ARG A 16 -4.45 -24.12 5.20
C ARG A 16 -4.16 -22.84 5.98
N VAL A 17 -3.90 -22.99 7.27
CA VAL A 17 -3.56 -21.90 8.21
C VAL A 17 -2.07 -21.94 8.51
N PHE A 18 -1.38 -20.81 8.44
CA PHE A 18 0.05 -20.70 8.70
C PHE A 18 0.44 -19.31 9.25
N GLU A 19 1.67 -19.18 9.76
CA GLU A 19 2.18 -17.94 10.34
C GLU A 19 2.74 -17.01 9.24
N ASP A 20 2.70 -15.70 9.48
CA ASP A 20 3.42 -14.72 8.66
C ASP A 20 4.87 -14.59 9.18
N GLU A 21 5.80 -15.26 8.54
CA GLU A 21 7.22 -15.26 8.90
C GLU A 21 7.96 -13.98 8.45
N GLY A 22 7.28 -12.86 8.52
CA GLY A 22 7.85 -11.56 8.16
C GLY A 22 7.78 -11.24 6.67
N TRP A 23 6.59 -11.09 6.18
CA TRP A 23 6.25 -10.73 4.78
C TRP A 23 6.04 -11.92 3.84
N THR A 24 5.29 -12.89 4.33
CA THR A 24 4.80 -14.00 3.50
C THR A 24 3.70 -13.50 2.57
N ILE A 25 3.90 -13.61 1.27
CA ILE A 25 2.97 -13.12 0.23
C ILE A 25 2.20 -14.24 -0.47
N ALA A 26 2.66 -15.48 -0.31
CA ALA A 26 2.02 -16.68 -0.85
C ALA A 26 2.14 -17.82 0.16
N ASP A 27 1.30 -18.84 0.03
CA ASP A 27 1.43 -20.06 0.79
C ASP A 27 2.64 -20.87 0.26
N PRO A 28 3.68 -21.11 1.08
CA PRO A 28 4.91 -21.78 0.62
C PRO A 28 4.69 -23.26 0.25
N GLU A 29 3.58 -23.88 0.68
CA GLU A 29 3.24 -25.27 0.38
C GLU A 29 2.11 -25.41 -0.67
N ALA A 30 1.70 -24.29 -1.27
CA ALA A 30 0.66 -24.33 -2.30
C ALA A 30 1.18 -25.00 -3.58
N THR A 31 0.44 -25.96 -4.10
CA THR A 31 0.71 -26.61 -5.39
C THR A 31 0.14 -25.84 -6.57
N SER A 32 -0.71 -24.83 -6.30
CA SER A 32 -1.31 -23.95 -7.31
C SER A 32 -1.48 -22.54 -6.73
N PRO A 33 -1.52 -21.50 -7.59
CA PRO A 33 -1.75 -20.13 -7.14
C PRO A 33 -3.06 -20.02 -6.36
N SER A 34 -3.00 -19.40 -5.18
CA SER A 34 -4.18 -19.15 -4.35
C SER A 34 -4.01 -17.85 -3.58
N LEU A 35 -5.14 -17.21 -3.27
CA LEU A 35 -5.16 -16.03 -2.44
C LEU A 35 -4.84 -16.39 -0.98
N VAL A 36 -4.09 -15.52 -0.32
CA VAL A 36 -3.79 -15.58 1.11
C VAL A 36 -4.45 -14.40 1.79
N ARG A 37 -5.16 -14.65 2.88
CA ARG A 37 -5.77 -13.59 3.71
C ARG A 37 -5.30 -13.68 5.15
N ALA A 38 -5.26 -12.53 5.83
CA ALA A 38 -5.07 -12.47 7.27
C ALA A 38 -6.41 -12.75 7.98
N VAL A 39 -6.34 -13.58 9.02
CA VAL A 39 -7.45 -13.83 9.95
C VAL A 39 -7.00 -13.36 11.34
N TYR A 40 -7.69 -12.36 11.86
CA TYR A 40 -7.33 -11.69 13.11
C TYR A 40 -7.95 -12.39 14.31
N GLU A 41 -7.21 -12.46 15.44
CA GLU A 41 -7.73 -12.96 16.71
C GLU A 41 -8.88 -12.08 17.23
N ASN A 42 -8.74 -10.76 17.05
CA ASN A 42 -9.76 -9.81 17.45
C ASN A 42 -10.86 -9.71 16.36
N THR A 43 -12.03 -10.23 16.66
CA THR A 43 -13.22 -10.18 15.77
C THR A 43 -14.03 -8.90 15.91
N LYS A 44 -13.80 -8.12 16.98
CA LYS A 44 -14.46 -6.83 17.21
C LYS A 44 -13.52 -5.69 16.87
N PHE A 45 -13.85 -4.92 15.85
CA PHE A 45 -13.06 -3.76 15.44
C PHE A 45 -13.25 -2.59 16.40
N THR A 46 -12.13 -1.98 16.83
CA THR A 46 -12.11 -0.73 17.59
C THR A 46 -11.09 0.22 16.97
N PRO A 47 -11.51 1.41 16.48
CA PRO A 47 -10.58 2.38 15.93
C PRO A 47 -9.56 2.83 16.98
N ARG A 48 -8.29 2.87 16.60
CA ARG A 48 -7.19 3.34 17.47
C ARG A 48 -7.15 4.87 17.44
N GLU A 49 -7.67 5.52 18.48
CA GLU A 49 -7.72 6.98 18.60
C GLU A 49 -6.31 7.60 18.80
N ASP A 50 -5.37 6.83 19.33
CA ASP A 50 -3.95 7.22 19.54
C ASP A 50 -3.12 7.19 18.25
N LEU A 51 -3.63 6.62 17.16
CA LEU A 51 -2.95 6.51 15.87
C LEU A 51 -3.59 7.42 14.81
N LYS A 52 -2.82 7.71 13.75
CA LYS A 52 -3.25 8.60 12.67
C LYS A 52 -3.36 7.88 11.33
N GLY A 53 -4.17 8.43 10.45
CA GLY A 53 -4.33 7.95 9.10
C GLY A 53 -4.84 6.51 9.04
N LEU A 54 -4.25 5.71 8.17
CA LEU A 54 -4.58 4.30 8.02
C LEU A 54 -4.43 3.50 9.33
N TYR A 55 -3.48 3.87 10.18
CA TYR A 55 -3.17 3.09 11.38
C TYR A 55 -4.22 3.20 12.50
N ARG A 56 -5.24 4.05 12.34
CA ARG A 56 -6.45 3.98 13.18
C ARG A 56 -7.15 2.61 13.05
N TYR A 57 -6.94 1.92 11.95
CA TYR A 57 -7.49 0.60 11.64
C TYR A 57 -6.49 -0.54 11.94
N ALA A 58 -5.46 -0.28 12.72
CA ALA A 58 -4.34 -1.21 12.96
C ALA A 58 -4.76 -2.56 13.55
N GLU A 59 -5.91 -2.65 14.22
CA GLU A 59 -6.41 -3.92 14.75
C GLU A 59 -6.75 -4.94 13.65
N TRP A 60 -7.02 -4.47 12.44
CA TRP A 60 -7.32 -5.30 11.27
C TRP A 60 -6.33 -5.05 10.12
N LEU A 61 -5.09 -4.72 10.46
CA LEU A 61 -4.00 -4.61 9.50
C LEU A 61 -2.87 -5.57 9.90
N PRO A 62 -2.29 -6.33 8.94
CA PRO A 62 -1.21 -7.27 9.22
C PRO A 62 0.13 -6.54 9.32
N ILE A 63 0.24 -5.58 10.25
CA ILE A 63 1.38 -4.68 10.37
C ILE A 63 2.16 -4.93 11.67
N VAL A 64 3.47 -4.76 11.61
CA VAL A 64 4.37 -4.92 12.77
C VAL A 64 4.86 -3.58 13.33
N ARG A 65 4.61 -2.49 12.62
CA ARG A 65 4.98 -1.12 13.02
C ARG A 65 4.08 -0.09 12.33
N THR A 66 4.17 1.15 12.79
CA THR A 66 3.60 2.31 12.08
C THR A 66 4.68 3.08 11.34
N LEU A 67 4.33 3.71 10.23
CA LEU A 67 5.19 4.56 9.43
C LEU A 67 4.76 6.02 9.54
N ARG A 68 5.69 6.93 9.30
CA ARG A 68 5.42 8.38 9.34
C ARG A 68 4.57 8.84 8.16
N HIS A 69 3.81 9.89 8.35
CA HIS A 69 3.01 10.57 7.32
C HIS A 69 1.88 9.72 6.72
N SER A 70 1.39 8.73 7.48
CA SER A 70 0.20 7.98 7.07
C SER A 70 -1.05 8.86 7.14
N HIS A 71 -1.77 8.89 6.04
CA HIS A 71 -3.09 9.50 5.92
C HIS A 71 -4.11 8.47 5.46
N ALA A 72 -5.38 8.78 5.65
CA ALA A 72 -6.50 7.97 5.19
C ALA A 72 -7.42 8.82 4.31
N PRO A 73 -8.25 8.20 3.46
CA PRO A 73 -9.33 8.90 2.79
C PRO A 73 -10.23 9.62 3.79
N VAL A 74 -10.81 10.73 3.38
CA VAL A 74 -11.79 11.49 4.16
C VAL A 74 -13.17 11.25 3.58
N THR A 75 -14.07 10.73 4.42
CA THR A 75 -15.47 10.55 4.03
C THR A 75 -16.31 11.68 4.60
N TYR A 76 -17.11 12.30 3.76
CA TYR A 76 -18.03 13.37 4.17
C TYR A 76 -19.38 13.26 3.44
N LYS A 77 -20.45 13.75 4.10
CA LYS A 77 -21.75 13.87 3.46
C LYS A 77 -21.73 15.06 2.48
N SER A 78 -22.00 14.80 1.22
CA SER A 78 -22.05 15.84 0.20
C SER A 78 -23.35 16.67 0.34
N LYS A 79 -23.22 17.99 0.27
CA LYS A 79 -24.39 18.90 0.21
C LYS A 79 -24.67 19.36 -1.22
N GLY A 80 -23.63 19.86 -1.91
CA GLY A 80 -23.80 20.42 -3.26
C GLY A 80 -24.16 19.37 -4.30
N LEU A 81 -23.32 18.33 -4.47
CA LEU A 81 -23.59 17.27 -5.45
C LEU A 81 -24.86 16.48 -5.10
N ALA A 82 -25.10 16.24 -3.81
CA ALA A 82 -26.33 15.60 -3.35
C ALA A 82 -27.60 16.37 -3.78
N SER A 83 -27.59 17.70 -3.65
CA SER A 83 -28.71 18.54 -4.09
C SER A 83 -28.91 18.48 -5.62
N VAL A 84 -27.84 18.54 -6.39
CA VAL A 84 -27.91 18.46 -7.87
C VAL A 84 -28.46 17.11 -8.35
N LEU A 85 -28.09 16.02 -7.67
CA LEU A 85 -28.51 14.66 -8.00
C LEU A 85 -29.82 14.21 -7.34
N GLY A 86 -30.41 15.03 -6.45
CA GLY A 86 -31.60 14.65 -5.68
C GLY A 86 -31.33 13.50 -4.68
N MET A 87 -30.11 13.37 -4.19
CA MET A 87 -29.65 12.27 -3.31
C MET A 87 -29.39 12.75 -1.89
N GLU A 88 -30.35 12.60 -0.96
CA GLU A 88 -30.22 13.10 0.42
C GLU A 88 -29.06 12.49 1.22
N ASN A 89 -28.70 11.24 0.94
CA ASN A 89 -27.69 10.46 1.66
C ASN A 89 -26.46 10.13 0.78
N LEU A 90 -25.99 11.10 0.01
CA LEU A 90 -24.75 10.95 -0.77
C LEU A 90 -23.53 11.21 0.12
N TYR A 91 -22.68 10.21 0.25
CA TYR A 91 -21.38 10.32 0.89
C TYR A 91 -20.26 10.19 -0.13
N ILE A 92 -19.22 11.00 0.00
CA ILE A 92 -18.04 10.98 -0.85
C ILE A 92 -16.83 10.55 0.00
N THR A 93 -16.13 9.49 -0.42
CA THR A 93 -14.83 9.11 0.14
C THR A 93 -13.74 9.62 -0.77
N PHE A 94 -13.00 10.61 -0.29
CA PHE A 94 -12.02 11.35 -1.07
C PHE A 94 -10.59 10.92 -0.71
N SER A 95 -9.90 10.27 -1.64
CA SER A 95 -8.51 9.79 -1.53
C SER A 95 -7.52 10.77 -2.15
N GLY A 96 -7.62 12.05 -1.81
CA GLY A 96 -6.84 13.10 -2.44
C GLY A 96 -6.21 14.08 -1.45
N TYR A 97 -5.75 15.21 -1.98
CA TYR A 97 -5.13 16.28 -1.21
C TYR A 97 -6.00 17.53 -1.22
N CYS A 98 -6.74 17.74 -0.16
CA CYS A 98 -7.54 18.94 0.09
C CYS A 98 -7.53 19.27 1.61
N PRO A 99 -6.53 20.02 2.10
CA PRO A 99 -6.37 20.32 3.53
C PRO A 99 -7.60 20.95 4.20
N ARG A 100 -8.41 21.69 3.45
CA ARG A 100 -9.64 22.32 3.95
C ARG A 100 -10.66 21.33 4.51
N ILE A 101 -10.69 20.12 3.97
CA ILE A 101 -11.56 19.02 4.46
C ILE A 101 -10.79 17.97 5.24
N GLY A 102 -9.52 18.22 5.59
CA GLY A 102 -8.66 17.28 6.30
C GLY A 102 -8.00 16.21 5.41
N ALA A 103 -8.27 16.18 4.11
CA ALA A 103 -7.67 15.22 3.19
C ALA A 103 -6.22 15.58 2.87
N ARG A 104 -5.29 14.65 3.12
CA ARG A 104 -3.84 14.90 3.02
C ARG A 104 -3.07 13.78 2.31
N MET A 105 -3.75 12.96 1.50
CA MET A 105 -3.09 11.91 0.72
C MET A 105 -2.36 12.54 -0.46
N GLU A 106 -1.02 12.55 -0.42
CA GLU A 106 -0.18 13.32 -1.34
C GLU A 106 -0.10 12.71 -2.74
N THR A 107 -0.32 11.41 -2.88
CA THR A 107 -0.35 10.74 -4.20
C THR A 107 -1.71 10.85 -4.89
N CYS A 108 -2.71 11.41 -4.21
CA CYS A 108 -4.09 11.53 -4.68
C CYS A 108 -4.70 10.19 -5.15
N SER A 109 -4.28 9.07 -4.53
CA SER A 109 -4.74 7.73 -4.85
C SER A 109 -4.85 6.87 -3.60
N PHE A 110 -5.88 6.01 -3.53
CA PHE A 110 -6.02 5.02 -2.45
C PHE A 110 -4.85 4.02 -2.39
N LYS A 111 -4.04 3.91 -3.44
CA LYS A 111 -2.80 3.13 -3.44
C LYS A 111 -1.79 3.58 -2.38
N GLU A 112 -1.93 4.82 -1.88
CA GLU A 112 -1.13 5.28 -0.75
C GLU A 112 -1.43 4.47 0.52
N THR A 113 -2.68 4.05 0.76
CA THR A 113 -3.03 3.19 1.90
C THR A 113 -2.48 1.77 1.75
N GLU A 114 -2.49 1.23 0.53
CA GLU A 114 -1.85 -0.05 0.22
C GLU A 114 -0.36 -0.02 0.56
N ALA A 115 0.37 0.99 0.07
CA ALA A 115 1.80 1.12 0.32
C ALA A 115 2.12 1.24 1.82
N TYR A 116 1.33 1.99 2.60
CA TYR A 116 1.49 2.08 4.05
C TYR A 116 1.24 0.75 4.75
N SER A 117 0.23 -0.02 4.33
CA SER A 117 -0.06 -1.34 4.90
C SER A 117 1.07 -2.33 4.59
N VAL A 118 1.46 -2.44 3.34
CA VAL A 118 2.50 -3.38 2.87
C VAL A 118 3.86 -3.06 3.52
N CYS A 119 4.31 -1.81 3.45
CA CYS A 119 5.60 -1.41 4.01
C CYS A 119 5.67 -1.52 5.54
N ALA A 120 4.53 -1.41 6.24
CA ALA A 120 4.46 -1.56 7.69
C ALA A 120 4.55 -3.02 8.17
N ARG A 121 4.42 -4.01 7.27
CA ARG A 121 4.71 -5.43 7.56
C ARG A 121 6.21 -5.70 7.68
N LEU A 122 7.05 -4.88 7.06
CA LEU A 122 8.51 -5.03 7.18
C LEU A 122 8.99 -4.57 8.55
N PRO A 123 9.80 -5.37 9.26
CA PRO A 123 10.40 -4.94 10.52
C PRO A 123 11.34 -3.75 10.31
N LYS A 124 11.60 -2.97 11.37
CA LYS A 124 12.42 -1.76 11.30
C LYS A 124 13.86 -2.04 10.81
N LYS A 125 14.41 -3.19 11.17
CA LYS A 125 15.75 -3.64 10.76
C LYS A 125 15.71 -4.59 9.56
N ASN A 126 14.78 -4.36 8.64
CA ASN A 126 14.69 -5.15 7.43
C ASN A 126 15.92 -4.92 6.52
N LYS A 127 16.50 -6.01 6.02
CA LYS A 127 17.61 -5.98 5.05
C LYS A 127 17.16 -6.22 3.61
N ARG A 128 15.89 -6.60 3.40
CA ARG A 128 15.33 -6.86 2.06
C ARG A 128 15.04 -5.54 1.35
N ILE A 129 15.26 -5.53 0.06
CA ILE A 129 14.86 -4.43 -0.83
C ILE A 129 13.50 -4.79 -1.41
N LEU A 130 12.55 -3.88 -1.35
CA LEU A 130 11.27 -4.05 -2.04
C LEU A 130 11.47 -3.92 -3.54
N VAL A 131 10.80 -4.77 -4.31
CA VAL A 131 10.67 -4.61 -5.76
C VAL A 131 9.19 -4.45 -6.10
N VAL A 132 8.83 -3.40 -6.81
CA VAL A 132 7.45 -3.08 -7.19
C VAL A 132 7.41 -2.81 -8.69
N GLN A 133 6.56 -3.55 -9.38
CA GLN A 133 6.32 -3.36 -10.80
C GLN A 133 5.01 -2.57 -10.98
N SER A 134 5.08 -1.37 -11.55
CA SER A 134 3.88 -0.57 -11.77
C SER A 134 4.13 0.62 -12.68
N ALA A 135 3.21 0.84 -13.59
CA ALA A 135 3.23 1.97 -14.53
C ALA A 135 2.49 3.23 -14.00
N GLY A 136 2.05 3.27 -12.73
CA GLY A 136 1.21 4.39 -12.30
C GLY A 136 1.07 4.56 -10.79
N ASN A 137 -0.16 4.56 -10.28
CA ASN A 137 -0.48 4.94 -8.91
C ASN A 137 0.20 4.10 -7.83
N THR A 138 0.40 2.79 -8.05
CA THR A 138 1.11 1.93 -7.11
C THR A 138 2.59 2.33 -7.03
N ALA A 139 3.27 2.55 -8.17
CA ALA A 139 4.64 3.04 -8.21
C ALA A 139 4.80 4.35 -7.42
N ARG A 140 3.90 5.32 -7.65
CA ARG A 140 3.91 6.61 -6.97
C ARG A 140 3.68 6.48 -5.46
N ALA A 141 2.75 5.63 -5.06
CA ALA A 141 2.43 5.40 -3.65
C ALA A 141 3.61 4.77 -2.91
N PHE A 142 4.17 3.69 -3.44
CA PHE A 142 5.34 3.04 -2.83
C PHE A 142 6.58 3.94 -2.84
N ALA A 143 6.85 4.67 -3.93
CA ALA A 143 7.94 5.63 -3.98
C ALA A 143 7.84 6.68 -2.87
N LYS A 144 6.66 7.28 -2.68
CA LYS A 144 6.39 8.29 -1.63
C LYS A 144 6.57 7.69 -0.24
N VAL A 145 5.91 6.57 0.05
CA VAL A 145 5.94 5.95 1.38
C VAL A 145 7.35 5.49 1.76
N CYS A 146 8.06 4.85 0.82
CA CYS A 146 9.43 4.40 1.03
C CYS A 146 10.40 5.57 1.18
N SER A 147 10.27 6.62 0.37
CA SER A 147 11.06 7.84 0.47
C SER A 147 10.90 8.52 1.84
N ASP A 148 9.67 8.70 2.31
CA ASP A 148 9.37 9.36 3.59
C ASP A 148 9.84 8.56 4.81
N ASN A 149 10.00 7.25 4.67
CA ASN A 149 10.35 6.33 5.75
C ASN A 149 11.72 5.66 5.61
N ASN A 150 12.50 6.07 4.62
CA ASN A 150 13.84 5.55 4.31
C ASN A 150 13.85 4.01 4.16
N ILE A 151 12.89 3.49 3.39
CA ILE A 151 12.77 2.06 3.07
C ILE A 151 13.36 1.82 1.67
N PRO A 152 14.39 0.96 1.53
CA PRO A 152 14.97 0.66 0.23
C PRO A 152 13.95 0.01 -0.72
N ILE A 153 13.83 0.55 -1.93
CA ILE A 153 12.90 0.07 -2.94
C ILE A 153 13.46 0.26 -4.35
N VAL A 154 13.19 -0.73 -5.20
CA VAL A 154 13.33 -0.65 -6.66
C VAL A 154 11.96 -0.68 -7.29
N ILE A 155 11.66 0.25 -8.18
CA ILE A 155 10.42 0.33 -8.93
C ILE A 155 10.71 0.09 -10.40
N CYS A 156 10.11 -0.94 -10.98
CA CYS A 156 10.19 -1.24 -12.40
C CYS A 156 8.99 -0.63 -13.12
N VAL A 157 9.25 0.14 -14.18
CA VAL A 157 8.23 0.87 -14.93
C VAL A 157 8.54 0.83 -16.43
N PRO A 158 7.56 0.76 -17.34
CA PRO A 158 7.80 0.99 -18.74
C PRO A 158 8.31 2.42 -18.97
N LEU A 159 9.32 2.59 -19.84
CA LEU A 159 9.90 3.92 -20.12
C LEU A 159 8.82 4.91 -20.59
N ASP A 160 7.90 4.45 -21.41
CA ASP A 160 6.85 5.29 -22.00
C ASP A 160 5.84 5.80 -20.94
N ASN A 161 5.76 5.15 -19.78
CA ASN A 161 4.96 5.62 -18.64
C ASN A 161 5.78 6.39 -17.58
N PHE A 162 7.07 6.61 -17.81
CA PHE A 162 7.91 7.28 -16.81
C PHE A 162 7.45 8.73 -16.55
N SER A 163 6.97 9.42 -17.58
CA SER A 163 6.42 10.79 -17.47
C SER A 163 5.14 10.88 -16.64
N ASP A 164 4.41 9.78 -16.47
CA ASP A 164 3.19 9.71 -15.67
C ASP A 164 3.47 9.67 -14.17
N LEU A 165 4.73 9.44 -13.80
CA LEU A 165 5.18 9.39 -12.41
C LEU A 165 5.49 10.79 -11.89
N TRP A 166 4.51 11.46 -11.33
CA TRP A 166 4.72 12.73 -10.65
C TRP A 166 4.82 12.58 -9.13
N PHE A 167 5.65 13.40 -8.50
CA PHE A 167 5.87 13.42 -7.07
C PHE A 167 5.80 14.85 -6.53
N LYS A 168 5.14 15.02 -5.38
CA LYS A 168 5.01 16.33 -4.73
C LYS A 168 6.35 16.85 -4.20
N LYS A 169 7.27 15.93 -3.87
CA LYS A 169 8.61 16.22 -3.33
C LYS A 169 9.66 15.38 -4.04
N LYS A 170 10.91 15.84 -3.98
CA LYS A 170 12.05 15.02 -4.42
C LYS A 170 12.11 13.72 -3.60
N LEU A 171 12.28 12.61 -4.29
CA LEU A 171 12.44 11.30 -3.67
C LEU A 171 13.80 11.16 -2.98
N SER A 172 13.84 10.42 -1.89
CA SER A 172 15.05 10.02 -1.20
C SER A 172 15.88 9.04 -2.05
N SER A 173 17.18 9.00 -1.81
CA SER A 173 18.13 8.10 -2.51
C SER A 173 17.85 6.61 -2.30
N CYS A 174 17.03 6.25 -1.29
CA CYS A 174 16.61 4.88 -1.06
C CYS A 174 15.60 4.35 -2.11
N VAL A 175 15.01 5.25 -2.91
CA VAL A 175 14.10 4.90 -4.00
C VAL A 175 14.89 4.89 -5.31
N LYS A 176 14.88 3.75 -6.00
CA LYS A 176 15.44 3.58 -7.33
C LYS A 176 14.32 3.26 -8.31
N ILE A 177 14.29 3.93 -9.44
CA ILE A 177 13.34 3.64 -10.52
C ILE A 177 14.15 3.14 -11.70
N ILE A 178 13.78 1.98 -12.23
CA ILE A 178 14.39 1.34 -13.40
C ILE A 178 13.30 1.26 -14.46
N ALA A 179 13.59 1.80 -15.63
CA ALA A 179 12.70 1.73 -16.78
C ALA A 179 13.10 0.58 -17.71
N THR A 180 12.11 -0.12 -18.26
CA THR A 180 12.31 -0.99 -19.42
C THR A 180 12.52 -0.15 -20.69
N PRO A 181 13.03 -0.69 -21.81
CA PRO A 181 13.16 0.05 -23.07
C PRO A 181 11.85 0.66 -23.55
N SER A 182 11.94 1.68 -24.41
CA SER A 182 10.75 2.24 -25.09
C SER A 182 10.07 1.19 -25.97
N GLY A 183 8.74 1.26 -26.06
CA GLY A 183 7.92 0.28 -26.78
C GLY A 183 7.62 -1.01 -26.03
N THR A 184 8.06 -1.11 -24.76
CA THR A 184 7.67 -2.20 -23.85
C THR A 184 6.44 -1.83 -23.05
N ASP A 185 5.76 -2.85 -22.52
CA ASP A 185 4.54 -2.69 -21.75
C ASP A 185 4.70 -3.01 -20.25
N TYR A 186 3.57 -3.06 -19.56
CA TYR A 186 3.54 -3.37 -18.13
C TYR A 186 4.03 -4.79 -17.81
N PHE A 187 3.82 -5.78 -18.70
CA PHE A 187 4.29 -7.15 -18.49
C PHE A 187 5.81 -7.24 -18.57
N ASP A 188 6.45 -6.41 -19.41
CA ASP A 188 7.91 -6.32 -19.46
C ASP A 188 8.48 -5.77 -18.15
N ALA A 189 7.81 -4.79 -17.54
CA ALA A 189 8.19 -4.29 -16.22
C ALA A 189 8.01 -5.35 -15.11
N ILE A 190 6.96 -6.19 -15.19
CA ILE A 190 6.79 -7.34 -14.28
C ILE A 190 7.95 -8.33 -14.48
N THR A 191 8.24 -8.69 -15.72
CA THR A 191 9.33 -9.63 -16.04
C THR A 191 10.69 -9.14 -15.54
N LEU A 192 10.94 -7.83 -15.66
CA LEU A 192 12.17 -7.20 -15.13
C LEU A 192 12.22 -7.32 -13.60
N GLY A 193 11.11 -7.00 -12.91
CA GLY A 193 11.04 -7.10 -11.45
C GLY A 193 11.20 -8.53 -10.96
N ASP A 194 10.61 -9.50 -11.63
CA ASP A 194 10.74 -10.92 -11.29
C ASP A 194 12.19 -11.43 -11.46
N LYS A 195 12.90 -10.94 -12.46
CA LYS A 195 14.34 -11.19 -12.63
C LYS A 195 15.13 -10.65 -11.44
N LEU A 196 14.91 -9.38 -11.07
CA LEU A 196 15.59 -8.74 -9.95
C LEU A 196 15.32 -9.41 -8.59
N CYS A 197 14.24 -10.16 -8.46
CA CYS A 197 13.94 -10.91 -7.23
C CYS A 197 14.61 -12.28 -7.16
N LYS A 198 15.13 -12.80 -8.29
CA LYS A 198 15.78 -14.12 -8.39
C LYS A 198 17.30 -14.04 -8.26
N ASP A 199 17.88 -12.88 -8.59
CA ASP A 199 19.31 -12.57 -8.48
C ASP A 199 19.64 -12.01 -7.08
#